data_b729f5df220c99c1f26d72327f79bd27
#
_entry.id   b729f5df220c99c1f26d72327f79bd27
#
_cell.length_a   1.000
_cell.length_b   1.000
_cell.length_c   1.000
_cell.angle_alpha   90.00
_cell.angle_beta   90.00
_cell.angle_gamma   90.00
#
_symmetry.space_group_name_H-M   'P 1'
#
loop_
_entity.id
_entity.type
_entity.pdbx_description
1 polymer ?
#
loop_
_entity_poly.entity_id
_entity_poly.type
_entity_poly.pdbx_seq_one_letter_code
_entity_poly.pdbx_strand_id
1 'polypeptide(L)'
;MGQDYMSRRGFLRFEYPLIIALSVVGMMVMVSAGDLMALYMGLELQSLALYVIAAFKRDSLKSTEAGLKYFVLGALSSGLLLYGSALTYGYSGTTLFNGILENVNANSPSLGLLFGLALVIAGLAFKVSAVPFHMWTPDVYEGAPTPVTAFLATVPKMAAICLFMRVMFDAFGNILGDWQQIIVLLSILSMFLGAFAAIGQNDFKRLLAHSSIAHMGYALVGLAAGTEFGVQSVLEYMTIYITMNIGVFAILMSMQRDGQSVTEIASLRMISETDPGKAIALLLSLIHI
;
A
#
# COMPACT_ATOMS: atom_id res chain seq x y z
N MET A 1 15.63 -7.15 14.08
CA MET A 1 15.08 -8.28 13.31
C MET A 1 15.42 -8.21 11.82
N GLY A 2 15.01 -7.19 11.05
CA GLY A 2 15.27 -7.15 9.61
C GLY A 2 16.75 -7.11 9.24
N GLN A 3 17.56 -6.30 9.92
CA GLN A 3 19.01 -6.23 9.70
C GLN A 3 19.69 -7.57 10.04
N ASP A 4 19.34 -8.19 11.17
CA ASP A 4 19.89 -9.49 11.56
C ASP A 4 19.53 -10.59 10.54
N TYR A 5 18.28 -10.56 10.04
CA TYR A 5 17.84 -11.47 9.00
C TYR A 5 18.67 -11.33 7.72
N MET A 6 18.91 -10.09 7.26
CA MET A 6 19.69 -9.83 6.05
C MET A 6 21.18 -10.11 6.25
N SER A 7 21.73 -9.77 7.43
CA SER A 7 23.12 -10.03 7.79
C SER A 7 23.42 -11.52 7.79
N ARG A 8 22.60 -12.35 8.47
CA ARG A 8 22.77 -13.81 8.50
C ARG A 8 22.70 -14.46 7.12
N ARG A 9 22.09 -13.80 6.14
CA ARG A 9 21.93 -14.29 4.76
C ARG A 9 22.89 -13.64 3.77
N GLY A 10 23.80 -12.80 4.22
CA GLY A 10 24.89 -12.24 3.43
C GLY A 10 24.49 -11.18 2.40
N PHE A 11 23.29 -10.59 2.48
CA PHE A 11 22.84 -9.56 1.54
C PHE A 11 22.55 -8.19 2.20
N LEU A 12 22.92 -7.99 3.47
CA LEU A 12 22.85 -6.69 4.10
C LEU A 12 23.87 -5.75 3.45
N ARG A 13 23.42 -4.57 3.05
CA ARG A 13 24.23 -3.47 2.50
C ARG A 13 24.01 -2.22 3.33
N PHE A 14 25.01 -1.34 3.37
CA PHE A 14 24.95 -0.08 4.15
C PHE A 14 23.89 0.88 3.61
N GLU A 15 23.54 0.77 2.32
CA GLU A 15 22.54 1.60 1.65
C GLU A 15 21.11 1.33 2.15
N TYR A 16 20.85 0.14 2.69
CA TYR A 16 19.50 -0.27 3.08
C TYR A 16 18.81 0.70 4.07
N PRO A 17 19.41 1.06 5.22
CA PRO A 17 18.80 2.00 6.14
C PRO A 17 18.65 3.41 5.56
N LEU A 18 19.55 3.84 4.67
CA LEU A 18 19.47 5.14 4.02
C LEU A 18 18.27 5.21 3.07
N ILE A 19 18.06 4.17 2.27
CA ILE A 19 16.92 4.09 1.33
C ILE A 19 15.60 4.02 2.10
N ILE A 20 15.54 3.28 3.20
CA ILE A 20 14.37 3.26 4.08
C ILE A 20 14.10 4.66 4.65
N ALA A 21 15.13 5.37 5.12
CA ALA A 21 14.98 6.73 5.64
C ALA A 21 14.44 7.69 4.55
N LEU A 22 14.96 7.61 3.32
CA LEU A 22 14.45 8.41 2.19
C LEU A 22 12.98 8.10 1.90
N SER A 23 12.59 6.82 1.94
CA SER A 23 11.19 6.41 1.79
C SER A 23 10.31 7.02 2.88
N VAL A 24 10.75 7.01 4.14
CA VAL A 24 10.03 7.62 5.27
C VAL A 24 9.89 9.14 5.10
N VAL A 25 10.96 9.83 4.69
CA VAL A 25 10.90 11.27 4.39
C VAL A 25 9.87 11.54 3.29
N GLY A 26 9.86 10.74 2.21
CA GLY A 26 8.84 10.85 1.16
C GLY A 26 7.42 10.69 1.70
N MET A 27 7.18 9.71 2.59
CA MET A 27 5.88 9.52 3.25
C MET A 27 5.49 10.72 4.12
N MET A 28 6.41 11.28 4.88
CA MET A 28 6.16 12.45 5.70
C MET A 28 5.78 13.66 4.83
N VAL A 29 6.52 13.89 3.74
CA VAL A 29 6.24 14.99 2.80
C VAL A 29 4.86 14.83 2.16
N MET A 30 4.53 13.64 1.63
CA MET A 30 3.24 13.46 0.95
C MET A 30 2.05 13.56 1.90
N VAL A 31 2.16 13.07 3.14
CA VAL A 31 1.07 13.15 4.13
C VAL A 31 0.88 14.57 4.65
N SER A 32 1.93 15.37 4.74
CA SER A 32 1.85 16.77 5.17
C SER A 32 1.58 17.77 4.02
N ALA A 33 1.56 17.30 2.77
CA ALA A 33 1.37 18.17 1.61
C ALA A 33 0.03 18.92 1.67
N GLY A 34 0.05 20.19 1.29
CA GLY A 34 -1.13 21.03 1.10
C GLY A 34 -1.46 21.31 -0.36
N ASP A 35 -0.70 20.71 -1.28
CA ASP A 35 -0.88 20.87 -2.72
C ASP A 35 -0.51 19.61 -3.51
N LEU A 36 -0.99 19.52 -4.76
CA LEU A 36 -0.78 18.36 -5.63
C LEU A 36 0.68 18.15 -6.02
N MET A 37 1.51 19.20 -6.08
CA MET A 37 2.91 19.07 -6.48
C MET A 37 3.77 18.52 -5.34
N ALA A 38 3.61 19.06 -4.12
CA ALA A 38 4.29 18.55 -2.93
C ALA A 38 3.88 17.10 -2.64
N LEU A 39 2.59 16.77 -2.78
CA LEU A 39 2.07 15.41 -2.72
C LEU A 39 2.81 14.50 -3.71
N TYR A 40 2.87 14.90 -4.98
CA TYR A 40 3.50 14.11 -6.04
C TYR A 40 4.99 13.88 -5.77
N MET A 41 5.73 14.93 -5.39
CA MET A 41 7.16 14.83 -5.07
C MET A 41 7.44 13.89 -3.88
N GLY A 42 6.63 13.99 -2.81
CA GLY A 42 6.74 13.10 -1.66
C GLY A 42 6.44 11.64 -2.02
N LEU A 43 5.41 11.42 -2.82
CA LEU A 43 5.01 10.11 -3.30
C LEU A 43 6.07 9.48 -4.23
N GLU A 44 6.72 10.27 -5.10
CA GLU A 44 7.80 9.77 -5.94
C GLU A 44 9.06 9.43 -5.14
N LEU A 45 9.44 10.28 -4.19
CA LEU A 45 10.59 10.02 -3.32
C LEU A 45 10.41 8.69 -2.56
N GLN A 46 9.21 8.47 -1.98
CA GLN A 46 8.87 7.19 -1.37
C GLN A 46 8.97 6.04 -2.36
N SER A 47 8.36 6.19 -3.54
CA SER A 47 8.17 5.12 -4.51
C SER A 47 9.49 4.64 -5.10
N LEU A 48 10.36 5.57 -5.52
CA LEU A 48 11.68 5.24 -6.06
C LEU A 48 12.53 4.47 -5.03
N ALA A 49 12.48 4.87 -3.76
CA ALA A 49 13.14 4.14 -2.68
C ALA A 49 12.58 2.72 -2.54
N LEU A 50 11.26 2.55 -2.58
CA LEU A 50 10.59 1.24 -2.46
C LEU A 50 10.91 0.31 -3.64
N TYR A 51 11.03 0.82 -4.87
CA TYR A 51 11.41 0.02 -6.04
C TYR A 51 12.81 -0.58 -5.88
N VAL A 52 13.76 0.22 -5.38
CA VAL A 52 15.14 -0.23 -5.14
C VAL A 52 15.19 -1.31 -4.06
N ILE A 53 14.50 -1.13 -2.93
CA ILE A 53 14.53 -2.12 -1.85
C ILE A 53 13.78 -3.41 -2.18
N ALA A 54 12.78 -3.37 -3.06
CA ALA A 54 12.10 -4.58 -3.55
C ALA A 54 13.06 -5.49 -4.33
N ALA A 55 13.99 -4.89 -5.12
CA ALA A 55 15.04 -5.59 -5.86
C ALA A 55 16.34 -5.78 -5.06
N PHE A 56 16.33 -5.60 -3.74
CA PHE A 56 17.57 -5.48 -2.95
C PHE A 56 18.44 -6.74 -2.97
N LYS A 57 17.86 -7.94 -3.07
CA LYS A 57 18.59 -9.20 -3.23
C LYS A 57 18.91 -9.43 -4.71
N ARG A 58 19.98 -8.80 -5.19
CA ARG A 58 20.39 -8.76 -6.62
C ARG A 58 20.60 -10.14 -7.25
N ASP A 59 21.06 -11.13 -6.48
CA ASP A 59 21.35 -12.48 -6.96
C ASP A 59 20.10 -13.38 -7.01
N SER A 60 18.92 -12.83 -6.72
CA SER A 60 17.65 -13.53 -6.78
C SER A 60 16.82 -13.03 -7.97
N LEU A 61 16.56 -13.92 -8.93
CA LEU A 61 15.71 -13.62 -10.08
C LEU A 61 14.33 -13.11 -9.64
N LYS A 62 13.72 -13.75 -8.63
CA LYS A 62 12.43 -13.33 -8.07
C LYS A 62 12.46 -11.90 -7.51
N SER A 63 13.55 -11.52 -6.82
CA SER A 63 13.68 -10.17 -6.25
C SER A 63 13.89 -9.12 -7.33
N THR A 64 14.68 -9.42 -8.35
CA THR A 64 14.89 -8.53 -9.49
C THR A 64 13.61 -8.34 -10.30
N GLU A 65 12.88 -9.43 -10.56
CA GLU A 65 11.58 -9.40 -11.23
C GLU A 65 10.55 -8.59 -10.43
N ALA A 66 10.49 -8.78 -9.11
CA ALA A 66 9.62 -8.01 -8.22
C ALA A 66 9.88 -6.50 -8.31
N GLY A 67 11.16 -6.10 -8.23
CA GLY A 67 11.53 -4.69 -8.37
C GLY A 67 11.22 -4.11 -9.74
N LEU A 68 11.46 -4.87 -10.82
CA LEU A 68 11.15 -4.44 -12.18
C LEU A 68 9.64 -4.27 -12.39
N LYS A 69 8.82 -5.25 -12.00
CA LYS A 69 7.35 -5.17 -12.08
C LYS A 69 6.83 -3.98 -11.27
N TYR A 70 7.35 -3.79 -10.06
CA TYR A 70 6.93 -2.68 -9.21
C TYR A 70 7.28 -1.32 -9.83
N PHE A 71 8.48 -1.20 -10.39
CA PHE A 71 8.92 0.02 -11.06
C PHE A 71 8.07 0.34 -12.29
N VAL A 72 7.89 -0.62 -13.20
CA VAL A 72 7.16 -0.38 -14.47
C VAL A 72 5.69 -0.04 -14.21
N LEU A 73 5.01 -0.83 -13.39
CA LEU A 73 3.60 -0.57 -13.06
C LEU A 73 3.44 0.68 -12.20
N GLY A 74 4.40 0.94 -11.31
CA GLY A 74 4.42 2.14 -10.50
C GLY A 74 4.65 3.42 -11.30
N ALA A 75 5.55 3.40 -12.28
CA ALA A 75 5.78 4.53 -13.18
C ALA A 75 4.53 4.86 -14.01
N LEU A 76 3.80 3.82 -14.50
CA LEU A 76 2.54 4.03 -15.19
C LEU A 76 1.50 4.70 -14.28
N SER A 77 1.35 4.18 -13.06
CA SER A 77 0.42 4.74 -12.06
C SER A 77 0.77 6.19 -11.70
N SER A 78 2.07 6.47 -11.54
CA SER A 78 2.59 7.81 -11.29
C SER A 78 2.28 8.78 -12.44
N GLY A 79 2.40 8.31 -13.67
CA GLY A 79 2.00 9.07 -14.87
C GLY A 79 0.50 9.41 -14.86
N LEU A 80 -0.36 8.45 -14.46
CA LEU A 80 -1.81 8.70 -14.31
C LEU A 80 -2.09 9.75 -13.23
N LEU A 81 -1.44 9.64 -12.07
CA LEU A 81 -1.58 10.61 -10.98
C LEU A 81 -1.12 12.02 -11.41
N LEU A 82 0.03 12.12 -12.08
CA LEU A 82 0.56 13.39 -12.55
C LEU A 82 -0.36 14.01 -13.60
N TYR A 83 -0.86 13.22 -14.54
CA TYR A 83 -1.78 13.70 -15.55
C TYR A 83 -3.11 14.13 -14.93
N GLY A 84 -3.63 13.36 -13.97
CA GLY A 84 -4.81 13.74 -13.18
C GLY A 84 -4.62 15.07 -12.43
N SER A 85 -3.45 15.26 -11.82
CA SER A 85 -3.08 16.51 -11.14
C SER A 85 -2.97 17.68 -12.12
N ALA A 86 -2.42 17.45 -13.30
CA ALA A 86 -2.32 18.48 -14.35
C ALA A 86 -3.70 18.90 -14.88
N LEU A 87 -4.61 17.95 -15.09
CA LEU A 87 -6.01 18.25 -15.45
C LEU A 87 -6.73 19.01 -14.32
N THR A 88 -6.57 18.56 -13.08
CA THR A 88 -7.15 19.27 -11.91
C THR A 88 -6.66 20.72 -11.89
N TYR A 89 -5.36 20.95 -12.04
CA TYR A 89 -4.80 22.30 -12.15
C TYR A 89 -5.38 23.08 -13.33
N GLY A 90 -5.47 22.46 -14.51
CA GLY A 90 -5.97 23.12 -15.72
C GLY A 90 -7.41 23.62 -15.59
N TYR A 91 -8.25 22.90 -14.83
CA TYR A 91 -9.66 23.24 -14.65
C TYR A 91 -9.96 24.04 -13.37
N SER A 92 -9.12 23.92 -12.34
CA SER A 92 -9.27 24.68 -11.08
C SER A 92 -8.43 25.96 -11.04
N GLY A 93 -7.36 26.06 -11.86
CA GLY A 93 -6.41 27.17 -11.85
C GLY A 93 -5.41 27.16 -10.71
N THR A 94 -5.41 26.11 -9.85
CA THR A 94 -4.54 26.01 -8.67
C THR A 94 -4.16 24.57 -8.37
N THR A 95 -2.99 24.39 -7.73
CA THR A 95 -2.55 23.09 -7.20
C THR A 95 -2.87 22.93 -5.70
N LEU A 96 -3.21 24.02 -5.00
CA LEU A 96 -3.51 24.03 -3.57
C LEU A 96 -4.83 23.33 -3.29
N PHE A 97 -4.88 22.44 -2.29
CA PHE A 97 -6.10 21.72 -1.92
C PHE A 97 -7.26 22.67 -1.59
N ASN A 98 -7.02 23.68 -0.75
CA ASN A 98 -8.04 24.66 -0.40
C ASN A 98 -8.55 25.44 -1.64
N GLY A 99 -7.65 25.80 -2.56
CA GLY A 99 -8.05 26.50 -3.78
C GLY A 99 -8.86 25.62 -4.74
N ILE A 100 -8.57 24.31 -4.81
CA ILE A 100 -9.39 23.35 -5.55
C ILE A 100 -10.76 23.24 -4.91
N LEU A 101 -10.84 23.12 -3.59
CA LEU A 101 -12.09 23.06 -2.83
C LEU A 101 -12.95 24.31 -3.04
N GLU A 102 -12.34 25.51 -2.99
CA GLU A 102 -13.02 26.77 -3.25
C GLU A 102 -13.58 26.86 -4.69
N ASN A 103 -12.79 26.41 -5.67
CA ASN A 103 -13.24 26.38 -7.06
C ASN A 103 -14.43 25.44 -7.26
N VAL A 104 -14.39 24.25 -6.66
CA VAL A 104 -15.48 23.27 -6.68
C VAL A 104 -16.74 23.80 -5.98
N ASN A 105 -16.59 24.63 -4.94
CA ASN A 105 -17.72 25.27 -4.25
C ASN A 105 -18.36 26.37 -5.07
N ALA A 106 -17.55 27.15 -5.78
CA ALA A 106 -18.04 28.30 -6.56
C ALA A 106 -18.68 27.90 -7.89
N ASN A 107 -18.26 26.75 -8.44
CA ASN A 107 -18.66 26.27 -9.76
C ASN A 107 -19.08 24.80 -9.70
N SER A 108 -20.07 24.43 -10.50
CA SER A 108 -20.34 23.01 -10.73
C SER A 108 -19.10 22.34 -11.34
N PRO A 109 -18.70 21.14 -10.88
CA PRO A 109 -17.49 20.48 -11.38
C PRO A 109 -17.60 20.24 -12.88
N SER A 110 -16.60 20.70 -13.62
CA SER A 110 -16.52 20.45 -15.07
C SER A 110 -16.19 18.99 -15.34
N LEU A 111 -16.59 18.45 -16.48
CA LEU A 111 -16.23 17.08 -16.89
C LEU A 111 -14.73 16.84 -16.87
N GLY A 112 -13.93 17.84 -17.27
CA GLY A 112 -12.47 17.75 -17.25
C GLY A 112 -11.88 17.66 -15.85
N LEU A 113 -12.46 18.37 -14.87
CA LEU A 113 -12.07 18.25 -13.46
C LEU A 113 -12.41 16.86 -12.90
N LEU A 114 -13.59 16.33 -13.20
CA LEU A 114 -14.01 14.99 -12.79
C LEU A 114 -13.11 13.91 -13.42
N PHE A 115 -12.70 14.09 -14.66
CA PHE A 115 -11.75 13.20 -15.32
C PHE A 115 -10.35 13.27 -14.65
N GLY A 116 -9.90 14.47 -14.29
CA GLY A 116 -8.69 14.66 -13.49
C GLY A 116 -8.75 13.95 -12.15
N LEU A 117 -9.87 14.11 -11.43
CA LEU A 117 -10.14 13.43 -10.17
C LEU A 117 -10.10 11.89 -10.31
N ALA A 118 -10.74 11.35 -11.34
CA ALA A 118 -10.73 9.90 -11.59
C ALA A 118 -9.30 9.35 -11.80
N LEU A 119 -8.44 10.09 -12.50
CA LEU A 119 -7.03 9.72 -12.70
C LEU A 119 -6.21 9.85 -11.40
N VAL A 120 -6.47 10.87 -10.58
CA VAL A 120 -5.87 11.01 -9.25
C VAL A 120 -6.26 9.81 -8.38
N ILE A 121 -7.55 9.46 -8.36
CA ILE A 121 -8.04 8.26 -7.63
C ILE A 121 -7.36 6.99 -8.14
N ALA A 122 -7.20 6.81 -9.45
CA ALA A 122 -6.52 5.65 -10.02
C ALA A 122 -5.06 5.54 -9.55
N GLY A 123 -4.32 6.65 -9.53
CA GLY A 123 -2.96 6.68 -9.01
C GLY A 123 -2.86 6.36 -7.52
N LEU A 124 -3.75 6.91 -6.69
CA LEU A 124 -3.83 6.62 -5.26
C LEU A 124 -4.29 5.19 -4.99
N ALA A 125 -5.25 4.67 -5.75
CA ALA A 125 -5.72 3.29 -5.68
C ALA A 125 -4.59 2.27 -5.94
N PHE A 126 -3.68 2.56 -6.87
CA PHE A 126 -2.47 1.76 -7.08
C PHE A 126 -1.60 1.70 -5.82
N LYS A 127 -1.39 2.83 -5.14
CA LYS A 127 -0.53 2.90 -3.95
C LYS A 127 -1.10 2.13 -2.76
N VAL A 128 -2.42 2.09 -2.60
CA VAL A 128 -3.07 1.26 -1.58
C VAL A 128 -3.33 -0.18 -2.05
N SER A 129 -2.99 -0.52 -3.30
CA SER A 129 -3.24 -1.85 -3.90
C SER A 129 -4.73 -2.18 -4.05
N ALA A 130 -5.57 -1.17 -4.30
CA ALA A 130 -6.99 -1.41 -4.57
C ALA A 130 -7.20 -2.00 -5.97
N VAL A 131 -8.19 -2.88 -6.12
CA VAL A 131 -8.59 -3.46 -7.41
C VAL A 131 -9.26 -2.40 -8.27
N PRO A 132 -8.88 -2.26 -9.56
CA PRO A 132 -8.07 -3.16 -10.39
C PRO A 132 -6.56 -2.88 -10.37
N PHE A 133 -6.07 -1.92 -9.63
CA PHE A 133 -4.68 -1.47 -9.64
C PHE A 133 -3.74 -2.27 -8.70
N HIS A 134 -4.15 -3.46 -8.28
CA HIS A 134 -3.49 -4.33 -7.30
C HIS A 134 -2.41 -5.27 -7.87
N MET A 135 -2.31 -5.39 -9.20
CA MET A 135 -1.56 -6.47 -9.90
C MET A 135 -0.09 -6.61 -9.49
N TRP A 136 0.52 -5.53 -9.02
CA TRP A 136 1.91 -5.53 -8.56
C TRP A 136 2.12 -6.24 -7.22
N THR A 137 1.11 -6.23 -6.34
CA THR A 137 1.27 -6.58 -4.92
C THR A 137 1.63 -8.04 -4.68
N PRO A 138 0.99 -9.04 -5.28
CA PRO A 138 1.33 -10.44 -5.04
C PRO A 138 2.75 -10.79 -5.46
N ASP A 139 3.18 -10.37 -6.64
CA ASP A 139 4.51 -10.68 -7.17
C ASP A 139 5.62 -9.94 -6.42
N VAL A 140 5.37 -8.69 -6.03
CA VAL A 140 6.33 -7.91 -5.24
C VAL A 140 6.48 -8.45 -3.83
N TYR A 141 5.37 -8.84 -3.18
CA TYR A 141 5.45 -9.41 -1.83
C TYR A 141 6.17 -10.75 -1.83
N GLU A 142 5.92 -11.62 -2.81
CA GLU A 142 6.60 -12.90 -2.94
C GLU A 142 8.09 -12.71 -3.22
N GLY A 143 8.45 -11.86 -4.18
CA GLY A 143 9.80 -11.73 -4.68
C GLY A 143 10.72 -10.89 -3.80
N ALA A 144 10.23 -9.83 -3.15
CA ALA A 144 11.04 -8.98 -2.28
C ALA A 144 11.53 -9.76 -1.04
N PRO A 145 12.69 -9.39 -0.46
CA PRO A 145 13.14 -9.96 0.81
C PRO A 145 12.09 -9.78 1.92
N THR A 146 11.90 -10.79 2.78
CA THR A 146 10.84 -10.77 3.81
C THR A 146 10.79 -9.50 4.68
N PRO A 147 11.94 -8.94 5.16
CA PRO A 147 11.92 -7.67 5.90
C PRO A 147 11.42 -6.48 5.05
N VAL A 148 11.72 -6.50 3.75
CA VAL A 148 11.22 -5.48 2.80
C VAL A 148 9.73 -5.65 2.59
N THR A 149 9.25 -6.89 2.41
CA THR A 149 7.81 -7.17 2.30
C THR A 149 7.05 -6.71 3.54
N ALA A 150 7.61 -6.95 4.75
CA ALA A 150 7.03 -6.46 6.00
C ALA A 150 6.88 -4.93 6.02
N PHE A 151 7.89 -4.22 5.56
CA PHE A 151 7.86 -2.76 5.44
C PHE A 151 6.83 -2.30 4.40
N LEU A 152 6.83 -2.91 3.19
CA LEU A 152 5.88 -2.59 2.11
C LEU A 152 4.42 -2.83 2.51
N ALA A 153 4.17 -3.86 3.33
CA ALA A 153 2.83 -4.23 3.78
C ALA A 153 2.25 -3.29 4.85
N THR A 154 3.08 -2.48 5.50
CA THR A 154 2.70 -1.69 6.69
C THR A 154 2.78 -0.19 6.44
N VAL A 155 3.94 0.40 6.60
CA VAL A 155 4.13 1.85 6.67
C VAL A 155 3.72 2.59 5.38
N PRO A 156 4.11 2.15 4.17
CA PRO A 156 3.71 2.81 2.93
C PRO A 156 2.20 2.77 2.68
N LYS A 157 1.51 1.70 3.12
CA LYS A 157 0.05 1.60 2.98
C LYS A 157 -0.68 2.55 3.92
N MET A 158 -0.21 2.66 5.17
CA MET A 158 -0.76 3.66 6.10
C MET A 158 -0.60 5.07 5.53
N ALA A 159 0.59 5.42 5.08
CA ALA A 159 0.84 6.74 4.49
C ALA A 159 -0.03 6.99 3.24
N ALA A 160 -0.19 5.98 2.38
CA ALA A 160 -1.00 6.09 1.18
C ALA A 160 -2.50 6.25 1.48
N ILE A 161 -3.05 5.53 2.47
CA ILE A 161 -4.47 5.68 2.85
C ILE A 161 -4.72 7.04 3.54
N CYS A 162 -3.80 7.50 4.38
CA CYS A 162 -3.88 8.83 4.98
C CYS A 162 -3.86 9.92 3.90
N LEU A 163 -2.96 9.79 2.92
CA LEU A 163 -2.93 10.71 1.78
C LEU A 163 -4.24 10.67 0.99
N PHE A 164 -4.77 9.47 0.73
CA PHE A 164 -6.01 9.30 -0.01
C PHE A 164 -7.16 10.01 0.69
N MET A 165 -7.30 9.81 2.01
CA MET A 165 -8.31 10.52 2.81
C MET A 165 -8.12 12.03 2.70
N ARG A 166 -6.90 12.55 2.89
CA ARG A 166 -6.63 13.99 2.80
C ARG A 166 -7.01 14.58 1.44
N VAL A 167 -6.59 13.95 0.35
CA VAL A 167 -6.94 14.44 -0.99
C VAL A 167 -8.46 14.48 -1.21
N MET A 168 -9.17 13.41 -0.80
CA MET A 168 -10.63 13.36 -0.97
C MET A 168 -11.36 14.40 -0.14
N PHE A 169 -10.95 14.64 1.11
CA PHE A 169 -11.63 15.59 1.98
C PHE A 169 -11.12 17.03 1.82
N ASP A 170 -9.80 17.25 1.75
CA ASP A 170 -9.22 18.60 1.73
C ASP A 170 -9.36 19.27 0.35
N ALA A 171 -9.34 18.51 -0.76
CA ALA A 171 -9.42 19.07 -2.10
C ALA A 171 -10.78 18.85 -2.78
N PHE A 172 -11.45 17.71 -2.53
CA PHE A 172 -12.67 17.30 -3.23
C PHE A 172 -13.85 17.01 -2.30
N GLY A 173 -13.82 17.50 -1.04
CA GLY A 173 -14.83 17.19 -0.02
C GLY A 173 -16.26 17.54 -0.42
N ASN A 174 -16.47 18.59 -1.21
CA ASN A 174 -17.79 19.07 -1.59
C ASN A 174 -18.41 18.36 -2.81
N ILE A 175 -17.66 17.49 -3.48
CA ILE A 175 -18.17 16.63 -4.56
C ILE A 175 -18.14 15.14 -4.14
N LEU A 176 -18.53 14.90 -2.89
CA LEU A 176 -18.59 13.56 -2.31
C LEU A 176 -19.35 12.57 -3.21
N GLY A 177 -20.51 12.97 -3.76
CA GLY A 177 -21.34 12.11 -4.61
C GLY A 177 -20.63 11.60 -5.87
N ASP A 178 -19.66 12.36 -6.41
CA ASP A 178 -18.94 12.02 -7.62
C ASP A 178 -17.83 10.98 -7.35
N TRP A 179 -17.03 11.18 -6.30
CA TRP A 179 -15.93 10.25 -6.01
C TRP A 179 -16.33 9.04 -5.15
N GLN A 180 -17.37 9.16 -4.34
CA GLN A 180 -17.86 8.10 -3.47
C GLN A 180 -18.16 6.80 -4.23
N GLN A 181 -18.85 6.92 -5.36
CA GLN A 181 -19.20 5.76 -6.20
C GLN A 181 -17.98 5.00 -6.69
N ILE A 182 -16.91 5.72 -7.06
CA ILE A 182 -15.64 5.11 -7.49
C ILE A 182 -15.01 4.37 -6.31
N ILE A 183 -14.94 4.99 -5.13
CA ILE A 183 -14.35 4.37 -3.93
C ILE A 183 -15.14 3.13 -3.50
N VAL A 184 -16.49 3.17 -3.53
CA VAL A 184 -17.35 2.01 -3.26
C VAL A 184 -17.03 0.86 -4.22
N LEU A 185 -16.92 1.14 -5.51
CA LEU A 185 -16.58 0.12 -6.50
C LEU A 185 -15.20 -0.50 -6.22
N LEU A 186 -14.16 0.33 -6.00
CA LEU A 186 -12.81 -0.13 -5.67
C LEU A 186 -12.79 -0.97 -4.38
N SER A 187 -13.56 -0.57 -3.37
CA SER A 187 -13.70 -1.27 -2.10
C SER A 187 -14.29 -2.66 -2.29
N ILE A 188 -15.46 -2.76 -2.94
CA ILE A 188 -16.15 -4.03 -3.19
C ILE A 188 -15.25 -4.98 -3.98
N LEU A 189 -14.68 -4.51 -5.11
CA LEU A 189 -13.80 -5.32 -5.93
C LEU A 189 -12.58 -5.82 -5.17
N SER A 190 -11.99 -4.97 -4.30
CA SER A 190 -10.81 -5.33 -3.51
C SER A 190 -11.12 -6.38 -2.46
N MET A 191 -12.24 -6.26 -1.76
CA MET A 191 -12.68 -7.25 -0.78
C MET A 191 -12.92 -8.63 -1.43
N PHE A 192 -13.70 -8.66 -2.51
CA PHE A 192 -14.02 -9.92 -3.19
C PHE A 192 -12.79 -10.57 -3.83
N LEU A 193 -12.04 -9.82 -4.64
CA LEU A 193 -10.88 -10.37 -5.34
C LEU A 193 -9.80 -10.80 -4.34
N GLY A 194 -9.52 -9.97 -3.32
CA GLY A 194 -8.53 -10.30 -2.30
C GLY A 194 -8.88 -11.59 -1.56
N ALA A 195 -10.14 -11.75 -1.13
CA ALA A 195 -10.60 -12.94 -0.41
C ALA A 195 -10.55 -14.20 -1.31
N PHE A 196 -11.11 -14.16 -2.52
CA PHE A 196 -11.14 -15.32 -3.39
C PHE A 196 -9.74 -15.74 -3.88
N ALA A 197 -8.88 -14.77 -4.22
CA ALA A 197 -7.54 -15.07 -4.69
C ALA A 197 -6.63 -15.61 -3.56
N ALA A 198 -6.89 -15.25 -2.30
CA ALA A 198 -6.16 -15.78 -1.16
C ALA A 198 -6.33 -17.29 -0.97
N ILE A 199 -7.52 -17.84 -1.24
CA ILE A 199 -7.85 -19.26 -1.04
C ILE A 199 -6.93 -20.19 -1.83
N GLY A 200 -6.54 -19.79 -3.05
CA GLY A 200 -5.73 -20.61 -3.96
C GLY A 200 -4.21 -20.49 -3.76
N GLN A 201 -3.74 -19.76 -2.75
CA GLN A 201 -2.29 -19.51 -2.60
C GLN A 201 -1.57 -20.64 -1.87
N ASN A 202 -0.35 -20.95 -2.32
CA ASN A 202 0.56 -21.90 -1.69
C ASN A 202 1.74 -21.21 -1.00
N ASP A 203 2.08 -19.97 -1.40
CA ASP A 203 3.12 -19.14 -0.77
C ASP A 203 2.49 -18.20 0.25
N PHE A 204 3.07 -18.17 1.46
CA PHE A 204 2.54 -17.39 2.58
C PHE A 204 2.63 -15.88 2.34
N LYS A 205 3.67 -15.40 1.65
CA LYS A 205 3.78 -13.98 1.32
C LYS A 205 2.77 -13.55 0.26
N ARG A 206 2.46 -14.43 -0.71
CA ARG A 206 1.37 -14.19 -1.66
C ARG A 206 0.00 -14.22 -0.99
N LEU A 207 -0.21 -15.12 -0.03
CA LEU A 207 -1.42 -15.12 0.79
C LEU A 207 -1.59 -13.77 1.50
N LEU A 208 -0.54 -13.29 2.18
CA LEU A 208 -0.55 -11.99 2.87
C LEU A 208 -0.73 -10.81 1.90
N ALA A 209 -0.27 -10.93 0.65
CA ALA A 209 -0.50 -9.91 -0.37
C ALA A 209 -1.99 -9.82 -0.74
N HIS A 210 -2.67 -10.94 -0.96
CA HIS A 210 -4.11 -10.95 -1.25
C HIS A 210 -4.94 -10.54 -0.04
N SER A 211 -4.57 -10.99 1.16
CA SER A 211 -5.13 -10.48 2.41
C SER A 211 -4.99 -8.95 2.50
N SER A 212 -3.82 -8.41 2.20
CA SER A 212 -3.58 -6.97 2.19
C SER A 212 -4.47 -6.22 1.20
N ILE A 213 -4.76 -6.79 0.03
CA ILE A 213 -5.70 -6.22 -0.95
C ILE A 213 -7.11 -6.16 -0.36
N ALA A 214 -7.58 -7.24 0.28
CA ALA A 214 -8.88 -7.29 0.94
C ALA A 214 -8.97 -6.25 2.08
N HIS A 215 -7.93 -6.15 2.93
CA HIS A 215 -7.86 -5.17 4.02
C HIS A 215 -7.90 -3.72 3.53
N MET A 216 -7.26 -3.41 2.41
CA MET A 216 -7.41 -2.08 1.81
C MET A 216 -8.84 -1.84 1.31
N GLY A 217 -9.52 -2.89 0.82
CA GLY A 217 -10.94 -2.83 0.52
C GLY A 217 -11.78 -2.42 1.74
N TYR A 218 -11.53 -3.03 2.92
CA TYR A 218 -12.21 -2.65 4.17
C TYR A 218 -11.88 -1.20 4.60
N ALA A 219 -10.63 -0.77 4.50
CA ALA A 219 -10.26 0.63 4.78
C ALA A 219 -11.00 1.62 3.85
N LEU A 220 -11.17 1.26 2.57
CA LEU A 220 -11.92 2.08 1.61
C LEU A 220 -13.43 2.17 1.93
N VAL A 221 -14.03 1.21 2.67
CA VAL A 221 -15.41 1.34 3.18
C VAL A 221 -15.53 2.58 4.07
N GLY A 222 -14.58 2.75 4.99
CA GLY A 222 -14.59 3.91 5.89
C GLY A 222 -14.38 5.23 5.16
N LEU A 223 -13.52 5.24 4.12
CA LEU A 223 -13.37 6.42 3.24
C LEU A 223 -14.66 6.70 2.46
N ALA A 224 -15.30 5.66 1.92
CA ALA A 224 -16.54 5.77 1.16
C ALA A 224 -17.73 6.29 2.01
N ALA A 225 -17.67 6.13 3.33
CA ALA A 225 -18.69 6.70 4.22
C ALA A 225 -18.75 8.24 4.14
N GLY A 226 -17.66 8.92 3.75
CA GLY A 226 -17.63 10.35 3.52
C GLY A 226 -17.85 11.19 4.79
N THR A 227 -17.55 10.65 5.97
CA THR A 227 -17.79 11.28 7.27
C THR A 227 -16.54 11.33 8.13
N GLU A 228 -16.46 12.25 9.08
CA GLU A 228 -15.37 12.30 10.07
C GLU A 228 -15.24 10.99 10.87
N PHE A 229 -16.37 10.39 11.23
CA PHE A 229 -16.39 9.08 11.89
C PHE A 229 -15.80 7.96 11.01
N GLY A 230 -16.05 8.02 9.69
CA GLY A 230 -15.43 7.11 8.72
C GLY A 230 -13.92 7.28 8.69
N VAL A 231 -13.39 8.51 8.70
CA VAL A 231 -11.94 8.79 8.76
C VAL A 231 -11.33 8.24 10.05
N GLN A 232 -11.95 8.47 11.21
CA GLN A 232 -11.51 7.93 12.49
C GLN A 232 -11.45 6.39 12.44
N SER A 233 -12.51 5.75 11.95
CA SER A 233 -12.60 4.29 11.85
C SER A 233 -11.49 3.71 10.94
N VAL A 234 -11.14 4.40 9.84
CA VAL A 234 -10.02 3.99 8.98
C VAL A 234 -8.69 4.04 9.74
N LEU A 235 -8.43 5.10 10.52
CA LEU A 235 -7.18 5.24 11.28
C LEU A 235 -7.05 4.17 12.36
N GLU A 236 -8.13 3.88 13.08
CA GLU A 236 -8.18 2.79 14.07
C GLU A 236 -7.94 1.43 13.40
N TYR A 237 -8.64 1.15 12.30
CA TYR A 237 -8.49 -0.07 11.53
C TYR A 237 -7.06 -0.27 11.02
N MET A 238 -6.45 0.76 10.44
CA MET A 238 -5.09 0.71 9.93
C MET A 238 -4.06 0.51 11.04
N THR A 239 -4.30 1.04 12.22
CA THR A 239 -3.43 0.81 13.39
C THR A 239 -3.42 -0.66 13.80
N ILE A 240 -4.60 -1.29 13.86
CA ILE A 240 -4.73 -2.73 14.12
C ILE A 240 -4.06 -3.54 13.02
N TYR A 241 -4.34 -3.21 11.76
CA TYR A 241 -3.77 -3.87 10.59
C TYR A 241 -2.23 -3.86 10.58
N ILE A 242 -1.60 -2.73 10.88
CA ILE A 242 -0.13 -2.62 10.95
C ILE A 242 0.43 -3.50 12.07
N THR A 243 -0.16 -3.43 13.25
CA THR A 243 0.28 -4.20 14.42
C THR A 243 0.23 -5.70 14.13
N MET A 244 -0.87 -6.16 13.55
CA MET A 244 -1.07 -7.54 13.13
C MET A 244 -0.01 -7.98 12.11
N ASN A 245 0.19 -7.21 11.03
CA ASN A 245 1.17 -7.55 10.00
C ASN A 245 2.61 -7.59 10.50
N ILE A 246 3.01 -6.66 11.38
CA ILE A 246 4.34 -6.70 12.01
C ILE A 246 4.51 -8.00 12.76
N GLY A 247 3.50 -8.46 13.51
CA GLY A 247 3.52 -9.73 14.22
C GLY A 247 3.68 -10.93 13.28
N VAL A 248 2.88 -11.03 12.23
CA VAL A 248 2.96 -12.11 11.23
C VAL A 248 4.32 -12.16 10.57
N PHE A 249 4.82 -11.02 10.07
CA PHE A 249 6.13 -10.99 9.40
C PHE A 249 7.30 -11.25 10.36
N ALA A 250 7.19 -10.85 11.63
CA ALA A 250 8.19 -11.19 12.64
C ALA A 250 8.29 -12.71 12.85
N ILE A 251 7.14 -13.39 12.93
CA ILE A 251 7.10 -14.85 13.02
C ILE A 251 7.67 -15.48 11.74
N LEU A 252 7.23 -15.02 10.57
CA LEU A 252 7.71 -15.53 9.29
C LEU A 252 9.24 -15.39 9.14
N MET A 253 9.82 -14.26 9.57
CA MET A 253 11.27 -14.06 9.58
C MET A 253 12.00 -15.00 10.56
N SER A 254 11.33 -15.43 11.63
CA SER A 254 11.89 -16.38 12.61
C SER A 254 11.81 -17.83 12.15
N MET A 255 11.01 -18.14 11.12
CA MET A 255 10.82 -19.49 10.60
C MET A 255 11.93 -19.86 9.64
N GLN A 256 12.67 -20.90 9.98
CA GLN A 256 13.76 -21.46 9.17
C GLN A 256 13.66 -22.97 9.18
N ARG A 257 13.93 -23.58 8.03
CA ARG A 257 14.13 -25.01 7.88
C ARG A 257 15.44 -25.22 7.12
N ASP A 258 16.37 -25.94 7.71
CA ASP A 258 17.71 -26.19 7.13
C ASP A 258 18.46 -24.91 6.71
N GLY A 259 18.33 -23.84 7.50
CA GLY A 259 18.96 -22.53 7.23
C GLY A 259 18.28 -21.69 6.14
N GLN A 260 17.22 -22.21 5.50
CA GLN A 260 16.45 -21.48 4.50
C GLN A 260 15.16 -20.91 5.08
N SER A 261 14.67 -19.76 4.50
CA SER A 261 13.38 -19.22 4.89
C SER A 261 12.25 -20.09 4.38
N VAL A 262 11.32 -20.35 5.23
CA VAL A 262 10.09 -21.07 4.91
C VAL A 262 9.03 -20.04 4.49
N THR A 263 8.58 -20.13 3.25
CA THR A 263 7.48 -19.29 2.72
C THR A 263 6.29 -20.12 2.26
N GLU A 264 6.44 -21.45 2.13
CA GLU A 264 5.35 -22.33 1.73
C GLU A 264 4.39 -22.58 2.90
N ILE A 265 3.08 -22.45 2.63
CA ILE A 265 2.02 -22.70 3.63
C ILE A 265 2.05 -24.15 4.14
N ALA A 266 2.37 -25.12 3.26
CA ALA A 266 2.52 -26.52 3.63
C ALA A 266 3.56 -26.75 4.74
N SER A 267 4.57 -25.89 4.83
CA SER A 267 5.62 -25.97 5.85
C SER A 267 5.16 -25.54 7.24
N LEU A 268 3.97 -24.89 7.35
CA LEU A 268 3.34 -24.59 8.63
C LEU A 268 2.63 -25.79 9.25
N ARG A 269 2.51 -26.89 8.50
CA ARG A 269 1.89 -28.11 8.98
C ARG A 269 2.57 -28.59 10.27
N MET A 270 1.79 -28.92 11.29
CA MET A 270 2.26 -29.42 12.60
C MET A 270 3.05 -28.36 13.42
N ILE A 271 2.99 -27.07 13.08
CA ILE A 271 3.67 -26.01 13.85
C ILE A 271 3.16 -25.95 15.29
N SER A 272 1.93 -26.37 15.54
CA SER A 272 1.37 -26.45 16.90
C SER A 272 2.06 -27.48 17.78
N GLU A 273 2.66 -28.52 17.20
CA GLU A 273 3.41 -29.54 17.91
C GLU A 273 4.88 -29.16 18.09
N THR A 274 5.47 -28.50 17.08
CA THR A 274 6.89 -28.16 17.07
C THR A 274 7.20 -26.84 17.77
N ASP A 275 6.32 -25.85 17.64
CA ASP A 275 6.46 -24.51 18.27
C ASP A 275 5.07 -23.92 18.59
N PRO A 276 4.44 -24.37 19.69
CA PRO A 276 3.07 -23.97 20.05
C PRO A 276 2.94 -22.45 20.28
N GLY A 277 4.02 -21.78 20.72
CA GLY A 277 4.02 -20.33 20.91
C GLY A 277 3.85 -19.57 19.60
N LYS A 278 4.58 -19.97 18.57
CA LYS A 278 4.42 -19.37 17.22
C LYS A 278 3.07 -19.74 16.58
N ALA A 279 2.58 -20.96 16.82
CA ALA A 279 1.27 -21.39 16.33
C ALA A 279 0.14 -20.50 16.88
N ILE A 280 0.14 -20.25 18.21
CA ILE A 280 -0.85 -19.37 18.86
C ILE A 280 -0.71 -17.93 18.33
N ALA A 281 0.50 -17.42 18.23
CA ALA A 281 0.74 -16.06 17.74
C ALA A 281 0.28 -15.88 16.28
N LEU A 282 0.52 -16.87 15.40
CA LEU A 282 -0.02 -16.89 14.04
C LEU A 282 -1.53 -16.96 14.03
N LEU A 283 -2.13 -17.84 14.84
CA LEU A 283 -3.58 -17.97 14.95
C LEU A 283 -4.22 -16.64 15.35
N LEU A 284 -3.72 -16.00 16.40
CA LEU A 284 -4.24 -14.72 16.88
C LEU A 284 -4.08 -13.60 15.84
N SER A 285 -3.01 -13.63 15.07
CA SER A 285 -2.76 -12.64 14.01
C SER A 285 -3.61 -12.90 12.77
N LEU A 286 -3.79 -14.17 12.38
CA LEU A 286 -4.54 -14.53 11.17
C LEU A 286 -6.06 -14.58 11.39
N ILE A 287 -6.55 -14.62 12.60
CA ILE A 287 -8.00 -14.63 12.89
C ILE A 287 -8.69 -13.34 12.42
N HIS A 288 -7.92 -12.30 12.20
CA HIS A 288 -8.40 -10.99 11.70
C HIS A 288 -8.23 -10.84 10.19
N ILE A 289 -7.72 -11.86 9.51
CA ILE A 289 -7.61 -11.95 8.05
C ILE A 289 -8.80 -12.67 7.48
#